data_3eaea8fac763c27095aeb35db3a1d871
#
_entry.id   3eaea8fac763c27095aeb35db3a1d871
#
_cell.length_a   1.000
_cell.length_b   1.000
_cell.length_c   1.000
_cell.angle_alpha   90.00
_cell.angle_beta   90.00
_cell.angle_gamma   90.00
#
_symmetry.space_group_name_H-M   'P 1'
#
loop_
_entity.id
_entity.type
_entity.pdbx_description
1 polymer ?
#
loop_
_entity_poly.entity_id
_entity_poly.type
_entity_poly.pdbx_seq_one_letter_code
_entity_poly.pdbx_strand_id
1 'polypeptide(L)'
;MINKLIFFDFDYTLARTTENVMVWSPRGTSEFKGRKYIPLSAREYNIMEIADDEIINEESYTQFKKVNINKAKPIDSVILLFKTYFNKNNSVKILSARPQEAAEDVFLFLKKHGISKTHLIEYKGCQSSSPVLKFDYICKCIKEYSPIEVILFDDSKKVIHFVENNFSALNIKLTTCLVEISGNEEILRFKKKF
;
A
#
# COMPACT_ATOMS: atom_id res chain seq x y z
N MET A 1 4.49 14.49 -22.05
CA MET A 1 5.49 14.23 -20.98
C MET A 1 4.75 14.29 -19.65
N ILE A 2 4.83 13.24 -18.84
CA ILE A 2 4.18 13.19 -17.51
C ILE A 2 5.07 13.96 -16.53
N ASN A 3 4.51 15.01 -15.89
CA ASN A 3 5.30 15.80 -14.94
C ASN A 3 5.61 15.01 -13.67
N LYS A 4 4.61 14.30 -13.13
CA LYS A 4 4.76 13.56 -11.88
C LYS A 4 4.20 12.15 -12.00
N LEU A 5 4.91 11.20 -11.44
CA LEU A 5 4.49 9.82 -11.28
C LEU A 5 4.24 9.60 -9.78
N ILE A 6 3.02 9.25 -9.42
CA ILE A 6 2.59 9.25 -8.02
C ILE A 6 2.05 7.87 -7.67
N PHE A 7 2.62 7.29 -6.63
CA PHE A 7 2.24 5.99 -6.10
C PHE A 7 1.59 6.14 -4.73
N PHE A 8 0.47 5.49 -4.55
CA PHE A 8 -0.18 5.32 -3.26
C PHE A 8 -0.23 3.84 -2.91
N ASP A 9 0.24 3.47 -1.74
CA ASP A 9 -0.14 2.19 -1.16
C ASP A 9 -1.62 2.22 -0.76
N PHE A 10 -2.21 1.06 -0.47
CA PHE A 10 -3.63 0.98 -0.15
C PHE A 10 -3.89 0.82 1.35
N ASP A 11 -3.39 -0.27 1.96
CA ASP A 11 -3.64 -0.58 3.36
C ASP A 11 -2.92 0.42 4.28
N TYR A 12 -3.64 0.99 5.23
CA TYR A 12 -3.12 2.02 6.15
C TYR A 12 -2.49 3.25 5.48
N THR A 13 -2.64 3.37 4.15
CA THR A 13 -2.27 4.55 3.38
C THR A 13 -3.50 5.23 2.80
N LEU A 14 -4.27 4.58 1.93
CA LEU A 14 -5.56 5.10 1.43
C LEU A 14 -6.74 4.69 2.30
N ALA A 15 -6.65 3.52 2.93
CA ALA A 15 -7.75 2.92 3.70
C ALA A 15 -7.25 2.25 4.99
N ARG A 16 -7.98 2.45 6.09
CA ARG A 16 -7.91 1.59 7.28
C ARG A 16 -8.73 0.35 6.98
N THR A 17 -8.10 -0.73 6.67
CA THR A 17 -8.73 -2.00 6.29
C THR A 17 -8.88 -2.92 7.49
N THR A 18 -9.70 -3.95 7.36
CA THR A 18 -10.03 -4.89 8.45
C THR A 18 -9.58 -6.32 8.18
N GLU A 19 -8.98 -6.55 7.02
CA GLU A 19 -8.41 -7.84 6.65
C GLU A 19 -7.15 -8.11 7.47
N ASN A 20 -6.97 -9.38 7.83
CA ASN A 20 -5.85 -9.83 8.65
C ASN A 20 -4.96 -10.82 7.90
N VAL A 21 -3.66 -10.78 8.20
CA VAL A 21 -2.75 -11.89 7.94
C VAL A 21 -3.05 -12.98 8.95
N MET A 22 -3.22 -14.21 8.49
CA MET A 22 -3.43 -15.38 9.35
C MET A 22 -2.07 -16.01 9.66
N VAL A 23 -1.53 -15.75 10.84
CA VAL A 23 -0.32 -16.41 11.32
C VAL A 23 -0.71 -17.73 11.97
N TRP A 24 -0.41 -18.83 11.31
CA TRP A 24 -0.75 -20.16 11.82
C TRP A 24 0.06 -20.46 13.08
N SER A 25 -0.61 -20.75 14.18
CA SER A 25 0.00 -20.96 15.48
C SER A 25 -0.87 -21.86 16.35
N PRO A 26 -0.29 -22.81 17.11
CA PRO A 26 -1.03 -23.57 18.13
C PRO A 26 -1.68 -22.67 19.18
N ARG A 27 -1.11 -21.47 19.40
CA ARG A 27 -1.59 -20.45 20.34
C ARG A 27 -2.67 -19.55 19.73
N GLY A 28 -3.09 -19.82 18.49
CA GLY A 28 -4.06 -19.00 17.77
C GLY A 28 -5.40 -18.88 18.48
N THR A 29 -5.95 -17.68 18.46
CA THR A 29 -7.26 -17.34 19.05
C THR A 29 -8.41 -17.47 18.06
N SER A 30 -8.11 -17.64 16.79
CA SER A 30 -9.07 -17.82 15.70
C SER A 30 -8.82 -19.14 14.98
N GLU A 31 -9.83 -19.62 14.23
CA GLU A 31 -9.74 -20.88 13.49
C GLU A 31 -10.20 -20.71 12.03
N PHE A 32 -9.48 -21.35 11.12
CA PHE A 32 -9.85 -21.43 9.71
C PHE A 32 -9.50 -22.84 9.17
N LYS A 33 -10.48 -23.52 8.60
CA LYS A 33 -10.36 -24.91 8.10
C LYS A 33 -9.73 -25.88 9.10
N GLY A 34 -10.12 -25.80 10.37
CA GLY A 34 -9.63 -26.67 11.44
C GLY A 34 -8.21 -26.35 11.95
N ARG A 35 -7.59 -25.25 11.49
CA ARG A 35 -6.28 -24.80 11.94
C ARG A 35 -6.39 -23.49 12.70
N LYS A 36 -5.71 -23.41 13.84
CA LYS A 36 -5.65 -22.19 14.65
C LYS A 36 -4.70 -21.16 14.05
N TYR A 37 -5.07 -19.88 14.16
CA TYR A 37 -4.21 -18.77 13.73
C TYR A 37 -4.37 -17.55 14.64
N ILE A 38 -3.34 -16.71 14.62
CA ILE A 38 -3.36 -15.36 15.22
C ILE A 38 -3.71 -14.38 14.09
N PRO A 39 -4.84 -13.64 14.17
CA PRO A 39 -5.18 -12.61 13.19
C PRO A 39 -4.35 -11.36 13.46
N LEU A 40 -3.57 -10.92 12.49
CA LEU A 40 -2.81 -9.68 12.55
C LEU A 40 -3.27 -8.74 11.45
N SER A 41 -3.57 -7.49 11.78
CA SER A 41 -3.73 -6.45 10.77
C SER A 41 -2.43 -6.30 9.96
N ALA A 42 -2.52 -5.73 8.76
CA ALA A 42 -1.34 -5.46 7.93
C ALA A 42 -0.26 -4.67 8.70
N ARG A 43 -0.69 -3.73 9.56
CA ARG A 43 0.20 -2.93 10.37
C ARG A 43 0.90 -3.74 11.47
N GLU A 44 0.16 -4.56 12.21
CA GLU A 44 0.73 -5.44 13.25
C GLU A 44 1.71 -6.43 12.64
N TYR A 45 1.35 -7.01 11.49
CA TYR A 45 2.22 -7.93 10.75
C TYR A 45 3.56 -7.28 10.34
N ASN A 46 3.54 -6.02 9.93
CA ASN A 46 4.75 -5.30 9.51
C ASN A 46 5.78 -5.07 10.63
N ILE A 47 5.36 -5.14 11.90
CA ILE A 47 6.21 -4.91 13.08
C ILE A 47 6.43 -6.16 13.93
N MET A 48 5.70 -7.25 13.65
CA MET A 48 5.78 -8.49 14.42
C MET A 48 7.06 -9.26 14.09
N GLU A 49 7.63 -9.89 15.11
CA GLU A 49 8.60 -10.99 14.98
C GLU A 49 7.83 -12.32 15.01
N ILE A 50 8.11 -13.17 14.03
CA ILE A 50 7.46 -14.48 13.89
C ILE A 50 8.24 -15.48 14.75
N ALA A 51 7.54 -16.19 15.63
CA ALA A 51 8.16 -17.22 16.46
C ALA A 51 8.42 -18.51 15.66
N ASP A 52 9.33 -19.37 16.14
CA ASP A 52 9.77 -20.58 15.45
C ASP A 52 8.62 -21.61 15.22
N ASP A 53 7.57 -21.57 16.05
CA ASP A 53 6.38 -22.41 15.96
C ASP A 53 5.24 -21.79 15.14
N GLU A 54 5.47 -20.62 14.54
CA GLU A 54 4.51 -19.88 13.72
C GLU A 54 4.82 -20.01 12.24
N ILE A 55 3.77 -20.18 11.43
CA ILE A 55 3.90 -20.41 9.99
C ILE A 55 3.12 -19.34 9.24
N ILE A 56 3.76 -18.80 8.22
CA ILE A 56 3.17 -17.93 7.22
C ILE A 56 3.36 -18.55 5.85
N ASN A 57 2.28 -18.66 5.09
CA ASN A 57 2.28 -19.20 3.74
C ASN A 57 1.27 -18.42 2.87
N GLU A 58 1.06 -18.84 1.63
CA GLU A 58 0.12 -18.17 0.72
C GLU A 58 -1.31 -18.09 1.27
N GLU A 59 -1.77 -19.11 2.01
CA GLU A 59 -3.11 -19.14 2.60
C GLU A 59 -3.28 -18.06 3.68
N SER A 60 -2.19 -17.66 4.35
CA SER A 60 -2.17 -16.60 5.37
C SER A 60 -2.67 -15.25 4.83
N TYR A 61 -2.56 -15.01 3.53
CA TYR A 61 -2.95 -13.75 2.87
C TYR A 61 -4.28 -13.85 2.12
N THR A 62 -5.06 -14.92 2.34
CA THR A 62 -6.33 -15.15 1.60
C THR A 62 -7.31 -13.98 1.78
N GLN A 63 -7.37 -13.37 2.96
CA GLN A 63 -8.26 -12.24 3.22
C GLN A 63 -7.90 -11.00 2.36
N PHE A 64 -6.65 -10.83 1.98
CA PHE A 64 -6.19 -9.69 1.17
C PHE A 64 -6.56 -9.76 -0.31
N LYS A 65 -7.12 -10.88 -0.78
CA LYS A 65 -7.67 -11.01 -2.14
C LYS A 65 -8.91 -10.13 -2.36
N LYS A 66 -9.54 -9.68 -1.27
CA LYS A 66 -10.73 -8.82 -1.28
C LYS A 66 -10.57 -7.68 -0.30
N VAL A 67 -11.36 -6.61 -0.48
CA VAL A 67 -11.50 -5.52 0.49
C VAL A 67 -12.92 -5.53 1.03
N ASN A 68 -13.07 -5.54 2.34
CA ASN A 68 -14.37 -5.33 2.96
C ASN A 68 -14.76 -3.84 2.87
N ILE A 69 -15.30 -3.45 1.72
CA ILE A 69 -15.62 -2.05 1.39
C ILE A 69 -16.56 -1.40 2.41
N ASN A 70 -17.41 -2.20 3.08
CA ASN A 70 -18.34 -1.69 4.08
C ASN A 70 -17.68 -1.37 5.41
N LYS A 71 -16.56 -2.03 5.74
CA LYS A 71 -15.80 -1.83 6.98
C LYS A 71 -14.56 -0.97 6.77
N ALA A 72 -14.00 -0.97 5.57
CA ALA A 72 -12.85 -0.14 5.24
C ALA A 72 -13.20 1.35 5.40
N LYS A 73 -12.36 2.08 6.15
CA LYS A 73 -12.51 3.53 6.38
C LYS A 73 -11.45 4.30 5.61
N PRO A 74 -11.79 5.43 4.97
CA PRO A 74 -10.80 6.25 4.29
C PRO A 74 -9.80 6.85 5.29
N ILE A 75 -8.59 7.11 4.82
CA ILE A 75 -7.64 8.02 5.46
C ILE A 75 -7.84 9.35 4.74
N ASP A 76 -8.65 10.22 5.35
CA ASP A 76 -9.25 11.37 4.69
C ASP A 76 -8.23 12.36 4.15
N SER A 77 -7.14 12.59 4.88
CA SER A 77 -6.04 13.46 4.44
C SER A 77 -5.37 12.92 3.17
N VAL A 78 -5.17 11.61 3.07
CA VAL A 78 -4.54 10.97 1.91
C VAL A 78 -5.51 10.88 0.73
N ILE A 79 -6.81 10.60 0.99
CA ILE A 79 -7.85 10.64 -0.06
C ILE A 79 -7.96 12.04 -0.68
N LEU A 80 -7.85 13.10 0.13
CA LEU A 80 -7.84 14.47 -0.37
C LEU A 80 -6.62 14.74 -1.27
N LEU A 81 -5.44 14.29 -0.85
CA LEU A 81 -4.22 14.39 -1.66
C LEU A 81 -4.32 13.56 -2.95
N PHE A 82 -4.88 12.36 -2.86
CA PHE A 82 -5.13 11.53 -4.05
C PHE A 82 -5.99 12.28 -5.07
N LYS A 83 -7.12 12.86 -4.66
CA LYS A 83 -7.99 13.67 -5.52
C LYS A 83 -7.25 14.86 -6.12
N THR A 84 -6.44 15.54 -5.30
CA THR A 84 -5.67 16.70 -5.73
C THR A 84 -4.65 16.35 -6.82
N TYR A 85 -3.94 15.23 -6.66
CA TYR A 85 -2.96 14.79 -7.67
C TYR A 85 -3.63 14.19 -8.89
N PHE A 86 -4.73 13.48 -8.71
CA PHE A 86 -5.47 12.84 -9.80
C PHE A 86 -6.13 13.84 -10.76
N ASN A 87 -6.53 15.01 -10.27
CA ASN A 87 -7.12 16.09 -11.09
C ASN A 87 -6.09 16.95 -11.85
N LYS A 88 -4.80 16.71 -11.64
CA LYS A 88 -3.71 17.37 -12.39
C LYS A 88 -3.18 16.39 -13.43
N ASN A 89 -2.54 16.87 -14.50
CA ASN A 89 -1.94 16.02 -15.54
C ASN A 89 -0.79 15.13 -15.02
N ASN A 90 -1.07 14.33 -14.00
CA ASN A 90 -0.15 13.40 -13.35
C ASN A 90 -0.55 11.96 -13.68
N SER A 91 0.41 11.05 -13.65
CA SER A 91 0.13 9.60 -13.62
C SER A 91 0.02 9.16 -12.17
N VAL A 92 -1.19 8.75 -11.76
CA VAL A 92 -1.45 8.26 -10.42
C VAL A 92 -1.66 6.75 -10.47
N LYS A 93 -0.95 6.02 -9.61
CA LYS A 93 -0.99 4.56 -9.54
C LYS A 93 -1.20 4.11 -8.10
N ILE A 94 -1.84 2.96 -7.92
CA ILE A 94 -1.90 2.25 -6.65
C ILE A 94 -0.89 1.11 -6.69
N LEU A 95 -0.03 1.06 -5.69
CA LEU A 95 1.05 0.09 -5.57
C LEU A 95 0.94 -0.63 -4.22
N SER A 96 0.25 -1.74 -4.19
CA SER A 96 -0.13 -2.44 -2.97
C SER A 96 0.56 -3.79 -2.79
N ALA A 97 0.76 -4.20 -1.54
CA ALA A 97 1.17 -5.56 -1.19
C ALA A 97 0.06 -6.59 -1.46
N ARG A 98 -1.19 -6.18 -1.60
CA ARG A 98 -2.31 -7.06 -1.98
C ARG A 98 -2.07 -7.70 -3.35
N PRO A 99 -2.71 -8.85 -3.64
CA PRO A 99 -2.66 -9.45 -4.97
C PRO A 99 -3.47 -8.65 -5.99
N GLN A 100 -3.28 -8.94 -7.27
CA GLN A 100 -3.94 -8.23 -8.39
C GLN A 100 -5.47 -8.40 -8.37
N GLU A 101 -5.96 -9.50 -7.82
CA GLU A 101 -7.39 -9.81 -7.68
C GLU A 101 -8.14 -8.80 -6.80
N ALA A 102 -7.46 -8.08 -5.90
CA ALA A 102 -8.06 -7.05 -5.07
C ALA A 102 -8.39 -5.75 -5.82
N ALA A 103 -7.95 -5.59 -7.07
CA ALA A 103 -8.07 -4.34 -7.83
C ALA A 103 -9.50 -3.82 -7.93
N GLU A 104 -10.47 -4.70 -8.21
CA GLU A 104 -11.87 -4.32 -8.38
C GLU A 104 -12.44 -3.71 -7.08
N ASP A 105 -12.20 -4.37 -5.95
CA ASP A 105 -12.67 -3.87 -4.65
C ASP A 105 -12.00 -2.56 -4.27
N VAL A 106 -10.69 -2.40 -4.55
CA VAL A 106 -9.96 -1.15 -4.35
C VAL A 106 -10.58 -0.02 -5.17
N PHE A 107 -10.92 -0.28 -6.44
CA PHE A 107 -11.57 0.71 -7.29
C PHE A 107 -13.00 1.03 -6.82
N LEU A 108 -13.75 0.05 -6.31
CA LEU A 108 -15.06 0.29 -5.69
C LEU A 108 -14.93 1.15 -4.43
N PHE A 109 -13.93 0.89 -3.59
CA PHE A 109 -13.64 1.75 -2.44
C PHE A 109 -13.35 3.20 -2.87
N LEU A 110 -12.50 3.41 -3.88
CA LEU A 110 -12.20 4.75 -4.39
C LEU A 110 -13.44 5.46 -4.93
N LYS A 111 -14.29 4.76 -5.69
CA LYS A 111 -15.56 5.29 -6.20
C LYS A 111 -16.48 5.74 -5.07
N LYS A 112 -16.62 4.93 -4.01
CA LYS A 112 -17.39 5.25 -2.81
C LYS A 112 -16.92 6.55 -2.15
N HIS A 113 -15.61 6.85 -2.25
CA HIS A 113 -15.00 8.07 -1.68
C HIS A 113 -14.80 9.20 -2.71
N GLY A 114 -15.58 9.18 -3.81
CA GLY A 114 -15.68 10.28 -4.77
C GLY A 114 -14.59 10.34 -5.83
N ILE A 115 -13.89 9.21 -6.08
CA ILE A 115 -12.92 9.07 -7.17
C ILE A 115 -13.56 8.22 -8.27
N SER A 116 -14.33 8.86 -9.17
CA SER A 116 -15.16 8.14 -10.16
C SER A 116 -14.41 7.60 -11.36
N LYS A 117 -13.34 8.28 -11.80
CA LYS A 117 -12.58 7.92 -13.02
C LYS A 117 -11.51 6.84 -12.73
N THR A 118 -11.87 5.76 -12.05
CA THR A 118 -10.94 4.71 -11.63
C THR A 118 -10.28 3.96 -12.81
N HIS A 119 -10.90 3.98 -14.01
CA HIS A 119 -10.31 3.41 -15.23
C HIS A 119 -9.02 4.11 -15.70
N LEU A 120 -8.72 5.33 -15.18
CA LEU A 120 -7.49 6.05 -15.44
C LEU A 120 -6.39 5.76 -14.40
N ILE A 121 -6.69 4.93 -13.39
CA ILE A 121 -5.77 4.57 -12.32
C ILE A 121 -5.25 3.17 -12.59
N GLU A 122 -3.94 3.02 -12.64
CA GLU A 122 -3.32 1.70 -12.69
C GLU A 122 -3.19 1.14 -11.28
N TYR A 123 -3.61 -0.11 -11.10
CA TYR A 123 -3.40 -0.88 -9.87
C TYR A 123 -2.32 -1.92 -10.11
N LYS A 124 -1.31 -1.94 -9.24
CA LYS A 124 -0.29 -2.98 -9.19
C LYS A 124 -0.34 -3.70 -7.85
N GLY A 125 -0.80 -4.93 -7.87
CA GLY A 125 -0.70 -5.87 -6.75
C GLY A 125 0.64 -6.59 -6.77
N CYS A 126 1.41 -6.49 -5.69
CA CYS A 126 2.73 -7.12 -5.59
C CYS A 126 2.68 -8.52 -4.99
N GLN A 127 1.58 -8.94 -4.37
CA GLN A 127 1.42 -10.20 -3.60
C GLN A 127 2.48 -10.39 -2.51
N SER A 128 3.06 -9.29 -2.04
CA SER A 128 4.14 -9.32 -1.05
C SER A 128 4.33 -7.93 -0.46
N SER A 129 4.69 -7.86 0.81
CA SER A 129 5.15 -6.65 1.48
C SER A 129 6.62 -6.30 1.19
N SER A 130 7.27 -7.02 0.26
CA SER A 130 8.68 -6.79 -0.09
C SER A 130 8.89 -5.38 -0.66
N PRO A 131 9.74 -4.55 -0.04
CA PRO A 131 10.06 -3.24 -0.57
C PRO A 131 10.80 -3.31 -1.92
N VAL A 132 11.50 -4.41 -2.21
CA VAL A 132 12.19 -4.64 -3.48
C VAL A 132 11.19 -4.68 -4.64
N LEU A 133 10.10 -5.47 -4.51
CA LEU A 133 9.10 -5.58 -5.58
C LEU A 133 8.40 -4.25 -5.86
N LYS A 134 8.11 -3.45 -4.83
CA LYS A 134 7.56 -2.11 -5.01
C LYS A 134 8.56 -1.20 -5.74
N PHE A 135 9.83 -1.22 -5.33
CA PHE A 135 10.87 -0.41 -5.94
C PHE A 135 11.13 -0.79 -7.40
N ASP A 136 11.20 -2.07 -7.73
CA ASP A 136 11.38 -2.57 -9.10
C ASP A 136 10.25 -2.08 -10.02
N TYR A 137 9.01 -2.09 -9.51
CA TYR A 137 7.89 -1.55 -10.27
C TYR A 137 7.97 -0.03 -10.45
N ILE A 138 8.39 0.72 -9.45
CA ILE A 138 8.66 2.16 -9.55
C ILE A 138 9.71 2.41 -10.63
N CYS A 139 10.83 1.68 -10.61
CA CYS A 139 11.89 1.79 -11.61
C CYS A 139 11.41 1.47 -13.04
N LYS A 140 10.57 0.44 -13.20
CA LYS A 140 9.93 0.12 -14.48
C LYS A 140 9.11 1.30 -14.99
N CYS A 141 8.26 1.88 -14.15
CA CYS A 141 7.44 3.03 -14.52
C CYS A 141 8.27 4.27 -14.84
N ILE A 142 9.37 4.51 -14.12
CA ILE A 142 10.30 5.61 -14.42
C ILE A 142 10.87 5.47 -15.84
N LYS A 143 11.29 4.27 -16.22
CA LYS A 143 11.82 4.01 -17.58
C LYS A 143 10.76 4.21 -18.66
N GLU A 144 9.51 3.84 -18.37
CA GLU A 144 8.39 3.95 -19.30
C GLU A 144 7.91 5.39 -19.50
N TYR A 145 7.79 6.15 -18.41
CA TYR A 145 7.14 7.47 -18.43
C TYR A 145 8.11 8.66 -18.39
N SER A 146 9.38 8.45 -18.02
CA SER A 146 10.42 9.50 -17.89
C SER A 146 9.91 10.72 -17.10
N PRO A 147 9.42 10.56 -15.85
CA PRO A 147 8.86 11.65 -15.07
C PRO A 147 9.96 12.60 -14.55
N ILE A 148 9.57 13.86 -14.26
CA ILE A 148 10.46 14.82 -13.58
C ILE A 148 10.53 14.54 -12.07
N GLU A 149 9.44 14.07 -11.49
CA GLU A 149 9.32 13.80 -10.07
C GLU A 149 8.54 12.50 -9.82
N VAL A 150 9.00 11.72 -8.86
CA VAL A 150 8.28 10.57 -8.28
C VAL A 150 7.82 10.93 -6.88
N ILE A 151 6.57 10.59 -6.55
CA ILE A 151 6.01 10.76 -5.21
C ILE A 151 5.48 9.42 -4.75
N LEU A 152 5.87 8.99 -3.54
CA LEU A 152 5.42 7.74 -2.93
C LEU A 152 4.75 8.00 -1.58
N PHE A 153 3.52 7.53 -1.43
CA PHE A 153 2.79 7.47 -0.17
C PHE A 153 2.70 6.02 0.31
N ASP A 154 3.21 5.74 1.50
CA ASP A 154 3.22 4.38 2.07
C ASP A 154 3.25 4.47 3.61
N ASP A 155 2.60 3.54 4.32
CA ASP A 155 2.64 3.45 5.77
C ASP A 155 3.85 2.67 6.29
N SER A 156 4.50 1.90 5.42
CA SER A 156 5.63 1.06 5.75
C SER A 156 6.95 1.84 5.79
N LYS A 157 7.51 2.03 6.99
CA LYS A 157 8.86 2.60 7.15
C LYS A 157 9.92 1.82 6.36
N LYS A 158 9.78 0.48 6.27
CA LYS A 158 10.70 -0.39 5.52
C LYS A 158 10.67 -0.05 4.03
N VAL A 159 9.48 0.15 3.44
CA VAL A 159 9.32 0.52 2.03
C VAL A 159 9.89 1.92 1.79
N ILE A 160 9.51 2.90 2.60
CA ILE A 160 10.00 4.29 2.48
C ILE A 160 11.53 4.33 2.54
N HIS A 161 12.14 3.73 3.57
CA HIS A 161 13.61 3.74 3.72
C HIS A 161 14.30 3.01 2.56
N PHE A 162 13.76 1.87 2.12
CA PHE A 162 14.36 1.13 1.00
C PHE A 162 14.34 1.96 -0.28
N VAL A 163 13.19 2.56 -0.62
CA VAL A 163 13.06 3.43 -1.79
C VAL A 163 14.00 4.62 -1.69
N GLU A 164 14.03 5.33 -0.56
CA GLU A 164 14.91 6.48 -0.34
C GLU A 164 16.39 6.14 -0.52
N ASN A 165 16.84 4.98 -0.04
CA ASN A 165 18.24 4.60 -0.08
C ASN A 165 18.68 4.15 -1.48
N ASN A 166 17.78 3.60 -2.29
CA ASN A 166 18.10 3.09 -3.62
C ASN A 166 17.77 4.08 -4.75
N PHE A 167 17.05 5.17 -4.47
CA PHE A 167 16.58 6.11 -5.47
C PHE A 167 17.67 7.08 -5.99
N SER A 168 18.68 7.36 -5.20
CA SER A 168 19.74 8.35 -5.51
C SER A 168 20.48 8.07 -6.83
N ALA A 169 20.49 6.82 -7.29
CA ALA A 169 21.12 6.43 -8.57
C ALA A 169 20.29 6.84 -9.81
N LEU A 170 19.04 7.31 -9.65
CA LEU A 170 18.11 7.53 -10.77
C LEU A 170 18.10 8.97 -11.29
N ASN A 171 18.79 9.90 -10.64
CA ASN A 171 18.87 11.32 -11.02
C ASN A 171 17.50 11.98 -11.28
N ILE A 172 16.48 11.61 -10.53
CA ILE A 172 15.10 12.08 -10.59
C ILE A 172 14.71 12.56 -9.20
N LYS A 173 13.92 13.62 -9.11
CA LYS A 173 13.40 14.10 -7.82
C LYS A 173 12.47 13.08 -7.17
N LEU A 174 12.73 12.76 -5.92
CA LEU A 174 11.89 11.89 -5.09
C LEU A 174 11.23 12.71 -3.96
N THR A 175 9.94 12.52 -3.79
CA THR A 175 9.23 12.92 -2.57
C THR A 175 8.60 11.67 -1.96
N THR A 176 8.93 11.35 -0.72
CA THR A 176 8.27 10.29 0.04
C THR A 176 7.32 10.90 1.07
N CYS A 177 6.25 10.22 1.38
CA CYS A 177 5.34 10.54 2.46
C CYS A 177 5.05 9.28 3.27
N LEU A 178 5.60 9.22 4.49
CA LEU A 178 5.23 8.19 5.45
C LEU A 178 3.87 8.56 6.06
N VAL A 179 2.90 7.66 5.92
CA VAL A 179 1.56 7.81 6.50
C VAL A 179 1.53 7.09 7.85
N GLU A 180 1.35 7.84 8.92
CA GLU A 180 1.25 7.29 10.28
C GLU A 180 -0.15 7.57 10.84
N ILE A 181 -0.71 6.58 11.54
CA ILE A 181 -2.01 6.70 12.20
C ILE A 181 -1.78 6.51 13.70
N SER A 182 -2.13 7.50 14.51
CA SER A 182 -2.07 7.42 15.96
C SER A 182 -3.46 7.67 16.54
N GLY A 183 -4.12 6.59 16.98
CA GLY A 183 -5.54 6.67 17.37
C GLY A 183 -6.41 7.12 16.20
N ASN A 184 -7.02 8.31 16.32
CA ASN A 184 -7.81 8.92 15.24
C ASN A 184 -7.03 9.94 14.42
N GLU A 185 -5.79 10.25 14.79
CA GLU A 185 -4.97 11.24 14.09
C GLU A 185 -4.25 10.63 12.89
N GLU A 186 -4.23 11.39 11.80
CA GLU A 186 -3.52 11.06 10.55
C GLU A 186 -2.30 12.01 10.45
N ILE A 187 -1.10 11.43 10.46
CA ILE A 187 0.16 12.17 10.44
C ILE A 187 0.86 11.87 9.13
N LEU A 188 1.12 12.91 8.33
CA LEU A 188 1.82 12.79 7.04
C LEU A 188 3.23 13.38 7.17
N ARG A 189 4.26 12.52 7.03
CA ARG A 189 5.66 12.93 7.11
C ARG A 189 6.30 12.93 5.73
N PHE A 190 6.44 14.13 5.18
CA PHE A 190 7.06 14.33 3.87
C PHE A 190 8.58 14.48 3.97
N LYS A 191 9.28 13.84 3.02
CA LYS A 191 10.71 14.00 2.82
C LYS A 191 11.02 14.14 1.33
N LYS A 192 11.89 15.08 0.98
CA LYS A 192 12.32 15.33 -0.39
C LYS A 192 13.79 14.96 -0.54
N LYS A 193 14.11 14.28 -1.64
CA LYS A 193 15.48 14.01 -2.10
C LYS A 193 15.65 14.56 -3.52
N PHE A 194 16.78 15.16 -3.78
CA PHE A 194 17.16 15.74 -5.07
C PHE A 194 18.33 14.99 -5.67
#